data_132932abc77f94f9fb7949a1dc123c27
#
_entry.id   132932abc77f94f9fb7949a1dc123c27
#
_cell.length_a   1.000
_cell.length_b   1.000
_cell.length_c   1.000
_cell.angle_alpha   90.00
_cell.angle_beta   90.00
_cell.angle_gamma   90.00
#
_symmetry.space_group_name_H-M   'P 1'
#
loop_
_entity.id
_entity.type
_entity.pdbx_description
1 polymer ?
#
loop_
_entity_poly.entity_id
_entity_poly.type
_entity_poly.pdbx_seq_one_letter_code
_entity_poly.pdbx_strand_id
1 'polypeptide(L)'
;MGGDHAPSSVIDGVEIAIAKLPLETRFLLFGAEDQIAPLLAKKHWAGRATIVPTTTIIRNDDKPAAMLRKAGDSSMNRAIESVAKGNADCIVSGGNTGALMVLGRKHLKTLPGIDRPAIATPLPTIKGRSIALDLGANIDCTPDNLLQFAVLGGVYAQAVLGIDQPTIGLLNVGEEEQKGNDLVRNTATLLRNTPKLPGQFIGFIEGDDISKGKADVAVMDGFTGNVMLKTMEGTAKFIAHVLREAATSSWINKISLLFAIVTLRKVRDRIDPRDYNGAMFLGLGGVCVKSHGGTDARGFASAILVAANLVTHKFNETVARNMQALNTEQDAS
;
A
#
# COMPACT_ATOMS: atom_id res chain seq x y z
N MET A 1 7.99 2.21 -16.58
CA MET A 1 9.24 2.87 -16.11
C MET A 1 8.92 3.59 -14.80
N GLY A 2 9.89 3.71 -13.90
CA GLY A 2 9.72 4.30 -12.57
C GLY A 2 10.14 3.30 -11.49
N GLY A 3 10.94 3.78 -10.54
CA GLY A 3 11.69 2.98 -9.59
C GLY A 3 13.16 2.85 -9.99
N ASP A 4 14.01 2.60 -8.97
CA ASP A 4 15.46 2.71 -9.09
C ASP A 4 16.09 1.61 -9.98
N HIS A 5 15.36 0.48 -10.13
CA HIS A 5 15.81 -0.70 -10.88
C HIS A 5 14.89 -1.02 -12.08
N ALA A 6 14.06 -0.06 -12.49
CA ALA A 6 13.22 -0.25 -13.69
C ALA A 6 14.07 -0.11 -14.98
N PRO A 7 13.72 -0.83 -16.07
CA PRO A 7 12.58 -1.75 -16.21
C PRO A 7 12.83 -3.18 -15.74
N SER A 8 14.08 -3.60 -15.43
CA SER A 8 14.42 -4.99 -15.15
C SER A 8 13.65 -5.56 -13.96
N SER A 9 13.65 -4.88 -12.79
CA SER A 9 12.93 -5.35 -11.60
C SER A 9 11.42 -5.50 -11.83
N VAL A 10 10.84 -4.67 -12.70
CA VAL A 10 9.42 -4.75 -13.08
C VAL A 10 9.15 -6.00 -13.91
N ILE A 11 9.95 -6.26 -14.94
CA ILE A 11 9.79 -7.41 -15.83
C ILE A 11 10.03 -8.73 -15.10
N ASP A 12 11.08 -8.79 -14.28
CA ASP A 12 11.38 -9.96 -13.44
C ASP A 12 10.31 -10.13 -12.33
N GLY A 13 9.74 -9.04 -11.83
CA GLY A 13 8.62 -9.07 -10.89
C GLY A 13 7.35 -9.64 -11.52
N VAL A 14 7.02 -9.28 -12.76
CA VAL A 14 5.93 -9.92 -13.50
C VAL A 14 6.17 -11.41 -13.67
N GLU A 15 7.39 -11.84 -13.99
CA GLU A 15 7.74 -13.27 -14.13
C GLU A 15 7.46 -14.07 -12.84
N ILE A 16 7.77 -13.49 -11.68
CA ILE A 16 7.47 -14.11 -10.39
C ILE A 16 5.97 -14.14 -10.11
N ALA A 17 5.27 -13.04 -10.37
CA ALA A 17 3.84 -12.90 -10.08
C ALA A 17 2.97 -13.77 -10.98
N ILE A 18 3.33 -13.92 -12.26
CA ILE A 18 2.51 -14.59 -13.29
C ILE A 18 2.23 -16.05 -12.97
N ALA A 19 3.10 -16.70 -12.20
CA ALA A 19 2.91 -18.08 -11.76
C ALA A 19 1.73 -18.24 -10.77
N LYS A 20 1.28 -17.14 -10.16
CA LYS A 20 0.17 -17.10 -9.19
C LYS A 20 -1.07 -16.38 -9.73
N LEU A 21 -1.03 -15.94 -10.98
CA LEU A 21 -2.11 -15.20 -11.62
C LEU A 21 -2.83 -16.06 -12.66
N PRO A 22 -4.14 -15.81 -12.89
CA PRO A 22 -4.90 -16.47 -13.94
C PRO A 22 -4.21 -16.39 -15.33
N LEU A 23 -4.40 -17.41 -16.15
CA LEU A 23 -3.76 -17.50 -17.47
C LEU A 23 -4.19 -16.37 -18.42
N GLU A 24 -5.39 -15.86 -18.26
CA GLU A 24 -5.97 -14.74 -19.01
C GLU A 24 -5.38 -13.38 -18.64
N THR A 25 -4.66 -13.25 -17.50
CA THR A 25 -4.06 -11.97 -17.08
C THR A 25 -3.12 -11.44 -18.16
N ARG A 26 -3.28 -10.19 -18.53
CA ARG A 26 -2.45 -9.46 -19.51
C ARG A 26 -1.75 -8.29 -18.84
N PHE A 27 -0.63 -7.88 -19.39
CA PHE A 27 0.20 -6.81 -18.86
C PHE A 27 0.41 -5.72 -19.91
N LEU A 28 0.14 -4.47 -19.54
CA LEU A 28 0.50 -3.29 -20.30
C LEU A 28 1.77 -2.68 -19.68
N LEU A 29 2.87 -2.67 -20.42
CA LEU A 29 4.16 -2.19 -19.97
C LEU A 29 4.43 -0.80 -20.54
N PHE A 30 4.31 0.23 -19.73
CA PHE A 30 4.48 1.63 -20.14
C PHE A 30 5.93 2.07 -19.97
N GLY A 31 6.60 2.52 -21.06
CA GLY A 31 7.97 3.01 -20.99
C GLY A 31 8.70 3.06 -22.32
N ALA A 32 10.01 3.24 -22.24
CA ALA A 32 10.91 3.25 -23.37
C ALA A 32 10.99 1.85 -24.00
N GLU A 33 10.51 1.71 -25.23
CA GLU A 33 10.38 0.43 -25.92
C GLU A 33 11.75 -0.22 -26.16
N ASP A 34 12.76 0.56 -26.49
CA ASP A 34 14.14 0.13 -26.69
C ASP A 34 14.77 -0.53 -25.47
N GLN A 35 14.32 -0.14 -24.26
CA GLN A 35 14.76 -0.72 -22.98
C GLN A 35 13.91 -1.94 -22.57
N ILE A 36 12.62 -1.93 -22.86
CA ILE A 36 11.68 -2.97 -22.43
C ILE A 36 11.72 -4.19 -23.35
N ALA A 37 11.73 -3.98 -24.67
CA ALA A 37 11.61 -5.05 -25.66
C ALA A 37 12.72 -6.11 -25.55
N PRO A 38 14.03 -5.76 -25.38
CA PRO A 38 15.09 -6.77 -25.26
C PRO A 38 14.98 -7.64 -23.99
N LEU A 39 14.41 -7.10 -22.91
CA LEU A 39 14.18 -7.82 -21.66
C LEU A 39 12.96 -8.73 -21.78
N LEU A 40 11.88 -8.22 -22.36
CA LEU A 40 10.62 -8.96 -22.54
C LEU A 40 10.80 -10.13 -23.51
N ALA A 41 11.55 -9.96 -24.59
CA ALA A 41 11.80 -11.01 -25.59
C ALA A 41 12.44 -12.29 -25.00
N LYS A 42 13.10 -12.19 -23.86
CA LYS A 42 13.71 -13.32 -23.14
C LYS A 42 12.74 -14.06 -22.23
N LYS A 43 11.48 -13.60 -22.11
CA LYS A 43 10.52 -14.11 -21.15
C LYS A 43 9.49 -15.03 -21.81
N HIS A 44 9.23 -16.19 -21.21
CA HIS A 44 8.24 -17.16 -21.72
C HIS A 44 6.80 -16.61 -21.72
N TRP A 45 6.54 -15.56 -20.95
CA TRP A 45 5.24 -14.88 -20.85
C TRP A 45 5.10 -13.66 -21.78
N ALA A 46 6.07 -13.40 -22.66
CA ALA A 46 6.07 -12.24 -23.55
C ALA A 46 4.76 -12.07 -24.35
N GLY A 47 4.13 -13.17 -24.77
CA GLY A 47 2.83 -13.15 -25.46
C GLY A 47 1.63 -12.66 -24.59
N ARG A 48 1.83 -12.48 -23.29
CA ARG A 48 0.84 -11.94 -22.36
C ARG A 48 1.07 -10.45 -22.07
N ALA A 49 2.05 -9.82 -22.70
CA ALA A 49 2.41 -8.42 -22.48
C ALA A 49 2.33 -7.61 -23.78
N THR A 50 1.92 -6.35 -23.63
CA THR A 50 1.95 -5.34 -24.68
C THR A 50 2.78 -4.17 -24.19
N ILE A 51 3.77 -3.73 -24.96
CA ILE A 51 4.53 -2.52 -24.69
C ILE A 51 3.72 -1.32 -25.20
N VAL A 52 3.53 -0.33 -24.33
CA VAL A 52 2.95 0.98 -24.68
C VAL A 52 4.08 2.00 -24.60
N PRO A 53 4.66 2.42 -25.73
CA PRO A 53 5.79 3.33 -25.75
C PRO A 53 5.45 4.67 -25.09
N THR A 54 6.38 5.18 -24.29
CA THR A 54 6.30 6.51 -23.67
C THR A 54 7.69 7.12 -23.63
N THR A 55 7.75 8.46 -23.80
CA THR A 55 9.03 9.18 -23.92
C THR A 55 9.48 9.81 -22.59
N THR A 56 8.56 9.98 -21.64
CA THR A 56 8.83 10.74 -20.41
C THR A 56 8.72 9.87 -19.16
N ILE A 57 9.62 10.10 -18.20
CA ILE A 57 9.61 9.50 -16.88
C ILE A 57 9.52 10.59 -15.83
N ILE A 58 8.59 10.48 -14.87
CA ILE A 58 8.54 11.34 -13.70
C ILE A 58 9.56 10.85 -12.70
N ARG A 59 10.52 11.72 -12.33
CA ARG A 59 11.59 11.40 -11.38
C ARG A 59 11.19 11.71 -9.95
N ASN A 60 11.91 11.13 -9.00
CA ASN A 60 11.64 11.32 -7.57
C ASN A 60 11.93 12.76 -7.10
N ASP A 61 12.83 13.47 -7.77
CA ASP A 61 13.23 14.86 -7.50
C ASP A 61 12.41 15.93 -8.27
N ASP A 62 11.49 15.50 -9.15
CA ASP A 62 10.60 16.43 -9.86
C ASP A 62 9.65 17.14 -8.87
N LYS A 63 9.61 18.50 -8.94
CA LYS A 63 8.67 19.29 -8.13
C LYS A 63 7.22 19.06 -8.58
N PRO A 64 6.22 19.08 -7.67
CA PRO A 64 4.82 18.81 -8.00
C PRO A 64 4.27 19.60 -9.20
N ALA A 65 4.57 20.89 -9.29
CA ALA A 65 4.13 21.73 -10.42
C ALA A 65 4.81 21.36 -11.75
N ALA A 66 6.07 20.86 -11.72
CA ALA A 66 6.76 20.37 -12.90
C ALA A 66 6.23 19.00 -13.32
N MET A 67 5.87 18.17 -12.36
CA MET A 67 5.24 16.86 -12.61
C MET A 67 3.96 16.99 -13.44
N LEU A 68 3.06 17.90 -13.07
CA LEU A 68 1.81 18.12 -13.82
C LEU A 68 2.03 18.59 -15.24
N ARG A 69 3.06 19.40 -15.48
CA ARG A 69 3.41 19.88 -16.83
C ARG A 69 4.07 18.81 -17.71
N LYS A 70 4.93 17.97 -17.11
CA LYS A 70 5.62 16.87 -17.79
C LYS A 70 4.76 15.61 -17.93
N ALA A 71 3.63 15.55 -17.23
CA ALA A 71 2.86 14.31 -17.08
C ALA A 71 2.33 13.73 -18.40
N GLY A 72 2.02 14.56 -19.40
CA GLY A 72 1.23 14.19 -20.58
C GLY A 72 1.57 12.81 -21.18
N ASP A 73 2.82 12.61 -21.59
CA ASP A 73 3.27 11.32 -22.15
C ASP A 73 4.20 10.54 -21.22
N SER A 74 4.07 10.75 -19.90
CA SER A 74 4.84 9.96 -18.95
C SER A 74 4.25 8.55 -18.79
N SER A 75 5.14 7.57 -18.57
CA SER A 75 4.74 6.17 -18.35
C SER A 75 3.72 6.03 -17.22
N MET A 76 3.86 6.81 -16.14
CA MET A 76 2.93 6.81 -15.01
C MET A 76 1.56 7.37 -15.40
N ASN A 77 1.51 8.51 -16.09
CA ASN A 77 0.25 9.13 -16.51
C ASN A 77 -0.53 8.23 -17.47
N ARG A 78 0.15 7.72 -18.50
CA ARG A 78 -0.45 6.82 -19.49
C ARG A 78 -0.98 5.53 -18.85
N ALA A 79 -0.25 4.99 -17.87
CA ALA A 79 -0.71 3.81 -17.13
C ALA A 79 -1.97 4.07 -16.30
N ILE A 80 -2.05 5.22 -15.60
CA ILE A 80 -3.24 5.63 -14.84
C ILE A 80 -4.42 5.89 -15.79
N GLU A 81 -4.19 6.59 -16.92
CA GLU A 81 -5.22 6.82 -17.92
C GLU A 81 -5.78 5.51 -18.50
N SER A 82 -4.94 4.49 -18.63
CA SER A 82 -5.39 3.17 -19.09
C SER A 82 -6.42 2.56 -18.16
N VAL A 83 -6.21 2.68 -16.83
CA VAL A 83 -7.20 2.26 -15.84
C VAL A 83 -8.45 3.13 -15.89
N ALA A 84 -8.30 4.46 -15.96
CA ALA A 84 -9.43 5.39 -16.04
C ALA A 84 -10.33 5.16 -17.26
N LYS A 85 -9.76 4.66 -18.37
CA LYS A 85 -10.48 4.33 -19.63
C LYS A 85 -11.01 2.91 -19.67
N GLY A 86 -10.80 2.10 -18.62
CA GLY A 86 -11.20 0.69 -18.58
C GLY A 86 -10.37 -0.25 -19.46
N ASN A 87 -9.19 0.19 -19.92
CA ASN A 87 -8.27 -0.64 -20.71
C ASN A 87 -7.39 -1.54 -19.81
N ALA A 88 -7.37 -1.28 -18.51
CA ALA A 88 -6.72 -2.08 -17.49
C ALA A 88 -7.51 -2.02 -16.19
N ASP A 89 -7.48 -3.10 -15.40
CA ASP A 89 -8.21 -3.21 -14.14
C ASP A 89 -7.49 -2.54 -12.97
N CYS A 90 -6.16 -2.46 -13.05
CA CYS A 90 -5.33 -1.88 -12.00
C CYS A 90 -4.01 -1.32 -12.56
N ILE A 91 -3.36 -0.47 -11.75
CA ILE A 91 -2.00 0.00 -11.99
C ILE A 91 -1.08 -0.35 -10.82
N VAL A 92 0.15 -0.79 -11.13
CA VAL A 92 1.25 -0.93 -10.18
C VAL A 92 2.42 -0.05 -10.62
N SER A 93 2.90 0.81 -9.73
CA SER A 93 3.99 1.74 -10.05
C SER A 93 5.04 1.81 -8.94
N GLY A 94 6.32 1.68 -9.30
CA GLY A 94 7.47 1.94 -8.42
C GLY A 94 7.94 3.41 -8.43
N GLY A 95 7.30 4.28 -9.23
CA GLY A 95 7.69 5.68 -9.39
C GLY A 95 7.35 6.59 -8.20
N ASN A 96 7.49 7.90 -8.39
CA ASN A 96 7.25 8.91 -7.36
C ASN A 96 5.85 8.83 -6.73
N THR A 97 5.78 8.73 -5.40
CA THR A 97 4.53 8.55 -4.64
C THR A 97 3.60 9.76 -4.77
N GLY A 98 4.15 10.98 -4.67
CA GLY A 98 3.36 12.21 -4.78
C GLY A 98 2.76 12.38 -6.18
N ALA A 99 3.55 12.06 -7.21
CA ALA A 99 3.06 12.09 -8.60
C ALA A 99 1.94 11.05 -8.82
N LEU A 100 2.13 9.83 -8.32
CA LEU A 100 1.13 8.76 -8.43
C LEU A 100 -0.19 9.17 -7.75
N MET A 101 -0.12 9.79 -6.58
CA MET A 101 -1.28 10.33 -5.85
C MET A 101 -2.01 11.41 -6.65
N VAL A 102 -1.27 12.44 -7.09
CA VAL A 102 -1.85 13.59 -7.80
C VAL A 102 -2.47 13.16 -9.13
N LEU A 103 -1.77 12.35 -9.91
CA LEU A 103 -2.26 11.84 -11.18
C LEU A 103 -3.40 10.82 -11.00
N GLY A 104 -3.31 9.97 -9.98
CA GLY A 104 -4.38 9.05 -9.60
C GLY A 104 -5.66 9.82 -9.28
N ARG A 105 -5.59 10.83 -8.41
CA ARG A 105 -6.74 11.68 -8.09
C ARG A 105 -7.31 12.42 -9.31
N LYS A 106 -6.44 12.89 -10.20
CA LYS A 106 -6.84 13.60 -11.43
C LYS A 106 -7.64 12.71 -12.37
N HIS A 107 -7.18 11.49 -12.64
CA HIS A 107 -7.74 10.63 -13.68
C HIS A 107 -8.76 9.61 -13.15
N LEU A 108 -8.49 9.01 -12.00
CA LEU A 108 -9.36 7.99 -11.39
C LEU A 108 -10.44 8.63 -10.51
N LYS A 109 -10.22 9.89 -10.05
CA LYS A 109 -11.07 10.58 -9.07
C LYS A 109 -11.15 9.77 -7.76
N THR A 110 -12.03 10.19 -6.84
CA THR A 110 -12.36 9.42 -5.64
C THR A 110 -13.65 8.64 -5.82
N LEU A 111 -13.81 7.58 -5.06
CA LEU A 111 -15.08 6.84 -4.97
C LEU A 111 -16.16 7.74 -4.36
N PRO A 112 -17.44 7.53 -4.71
CA PRO A 112 -18.56 8.25 -4.10
C PRO A 112 -18.52 8.15 -2.57
N GLY A 113 -18.66 9.28 -1.88
CA GLY A 113 -18.59 9.38 -0.44
C GLY A 113 -17.17 9.39 0.16
N ILE A 114 -16.14 9.33 -0.68
CA ILE A 114 -14.73 9.47 -0.24
C ILE A 114 -14.17 10.83 -0.68
N ASP A 115 -13.81 11.65 0.29
CA ASP A 115 -13.26 12.98 0.04
C ASP A 115 -11.80 12.92 -0.40
N ARG A 116 -11.02 12.06 0.25
CA ARG A 116 -9.57 11.93 0.03
C ARG A 116 -9.14 10.47 0.02
N PRO A 117 -8.26 10.05 -0.90
CA PRO A 117 -7.66 8.74 -0.85
C PRO A 117 -6.66 8.65 0.31
N ALA A 118 -6.50 7.47 0.90
CA ALA A 118 -5.52 7.17 1.92
C ALA A 118 -4.46 6.17 1.41
N ILE A 119 -3.24 6.26 1.92
CA ILE A 119 -2.20 5.25 1.69
C ILE A 119 -2.31 4.17 2.77
N ALA A 120 -2.52 2.93 2.36
CA ALA A 120 -2.61 1.80 3.27
C ALA A 120 -1.63 0.69 2.89
N THR A 121 -1.09 0.00 3.89
CA THR A 121 -0.29 -1.21 3.69
C THR A 121 -0.52 -2.21 4.82
N PRO A 122 -0.43 -3.52 4.55
CA PRO A 122 -0.32 -4.52 5.60
C PRO A 122 1.04 -4.36 6.31
N LEU A 123 1.03 -4.32 7.63
CA LEU A 123 2.24 -4.33 8.46
C LEU A 123 2.38 -5.68 9.17
N PRO A 124 3.60 -6.21 9.34
CA PRO A 124 3.84 -7.41 10.12
C PRO A 124 3.60 -7.15 11.60
N THR A 125 2.94 -8.09 12.26
CA THR A 125 2.66 -8.06 13.70
C THR A 125 3.03 -9.39 14.36
N ILE A 126 2.99 -9.44 15.68
CA ILE A 126 3.20 -10.69 16.41
C ILE A 126 2.14 -11.73 16.03
N LYS A 127 0.88 -11.29 15.80
CA LYS A 127 -0.25 -12.17 15.47
C LYS A 127 -0.41 -12.48 13.97
N GLY A 128 0.36 -11.81 13.11
CA GLY A 128 0.24 -11.98 11.66
C GLY A 128 0.42 -10.66 10.92
N ARG A 129 -0.66 -10.08 10.42
CA ARG A 129 -0.66 -8.79 9.70
C ARG A 129 -1.80 -7.91 10.19
N SER A 130 -1.56 -6.60 10.25
CA SER A 130 -2.58 -5.56 10.45
C SER A 130 -2.49 -4.54 9.33
N ILE A 131 -3.61 -3.97 8.93
CA ILE A 131 -3.64 -2.86 7.97
C ILE A 131 -3.38 -1.56 8.72
N ALA A 132 -2.47 -0.74 8.24
CA ALA A 132 -2.28 0.61 8.75
C ALA A 132 -2.62 1.63 7.65
N LEU A 133 -3.37 2.68 8.01
CA LEU A 133 -3.73 3.81 7.16
C LEU A 133 -4.11 5.06 8.00
N ASP A 134 -3.86 6.28 7.59
CA ASP A 134 -3.19 6.76 6.40
C ASP A 134 -1.67 6.86 6.65
N LEU A 135 -0.86 6.48 5.67
CA LEU A 135 0.60 6.43 5.81
C LEU A 135 1.32 7.61 5.09
N GLY A 136 0.60 8.74 4.93
CA GLY A 136 1.22 9.96 4.44
C GLY A 136 0.56 10.61 3.21
N ALA A 137 -0.68 10.23 2.88
CA ALA A 137 -1.44 10.90 1.83
C ALA A 137 -2.04 12.22 2.32
N ASN A 138 -2.51 12.28 3.57
CA ASN A 138 -3.23 13.43 4.13
C ASN A 138 -2.62 13.83 5.47
N ILE A 139 -1.86 14.92 5.49
CA ILE A 139 -1.21 15.43 6.71
C ILE A 139 -2.27 15.96 7.69
N ASP A 140 -3.20 16.75 7.17
CA ASP A 140 -4.32 17.32 7.93
C ASP A 140 -5.61 16.56 7.58
N CYS A 141 -6.28 16.01 8.58
CA CYS A 141 -7.53 15.27 8.46
C CYS A 141 -8.64 15.88 9.29
N THR A 142 -9.89 15.66 8.88
CA THR A 142 -11.08 15.87 9.69
C THR A 142 -11.54 14.54 10.32
N PRO A 143 -12.42 14.56 11.35
CA PRO A 143 -13.01 13.34 11.88
C PRO A 143 -13.71 12.48 10.80
N ASP A 144 -14.41 13.12 9.86
CA ASP A 144 -15.05 12.43 8.73
C ASP A 144 -14.04 11.73 7.82
N ASN A 145 -12.86 12.33 7.59
CA ASN A 145 -11.80 11.66 6.83
C ASN A 145 -11.34 10.39 7.55
N LEU A 146 -11.14 10.42 8.87
CA LEU A 146 -10.73 9.23 9.62
C LEU A 146 -11.84 8.18 9.69
N LEU A 147 -13.11 8.57 9.73
CA LEU A 147 -14.24 7.66 9.56
C LEU A 147 -14.20 6.97 8.18
N GLN A 148 -14.02 7.74 7.11
CA GLN A 148 -13.86 7.19 5.77
C GLN A 148 -12.67 6.22 5.69
N PHE A 149 -11.55 6.56 6.34
CA PHE A 149 -10.39 5.67 6.42
C PHE A 149 -10.70 4.38 7.18
N ALA A 150 -11.49 4.44 8.24
CA ALA A 150 -11.94 3.24 8.97
C ALA A 150 -12.74 2.31 8.05
N VAL A 151 -13.65 2.86 7.24
CA VAL A 151 -14.40 2.08 6.23
C VAL A 151 -13.47 1.47 5.18
N LEU A 152 -12.58 2.30 4.60
CA LEU A 152 -11.60 1.84 3.62
C LEU A 152 -10.71 0.72 4.16
N GLY A 153 -10.21 0.90 5.39
CA GLY A 153 -9.35 -0.07 6.08
C GLY A 153 -10.06 -1.38 6.39
N GLY A 154 -11.32 -1.31 6.85
CA GLY A 154 -12.14 -2.49 7.12
C GLY A 154 -12.37 -3.33 5.87
N VAL A 155 -12.82 -2.71 4.77
CA VAL A 155 -13.00 -3.42 3.48
C VAL A 155 -11.66 -3.96 2.95
N TYR A 156 -10.57 -3.22 3.15
CA TYR A 156 -9.24 -3.67 2.74
C TYR A 156 -8.76 -4.89 3.55
N ALA A 157 -9.00 -4.90 4.86
CA ALA A 157 -8.70 -6.06 5.70
C ALA A 157 -9.53 -7.29 5.32
N GLN A 158 -10.81 -7.13 5.01
CA GLN A 158 -11.64 -8.22 4.47
C GLN A 158 -11.04 -8.81 3.19
N ALA A 159 -10.66 -7.95 2.23
CA ALA A 159 -10.15 -8.39 0.94
C ALA A 159 -8.74 -9.03 1.01
N VAL A 160 -7.84 -8.47 1.82
CA VAL A 160 -6.41 -8.82 1.81
C VAL A 160 -6.02 -9.78 2.94
N LEU A 161 -6.65 -9.66 4.11
CA LEU A 161 -6.40 -10.53 5.27
C LEU A 161 -7.39 -11.69 5.36
N GLY A 162 -8.53 -11.61 4.65
CA GLY A 162 -9.59 -12.62 4.70
C GLY A 162 -10.36 -12.63 6.03
N ILE A 163 -10.43 -11.49 6.72
CA ILE A 163 -11.10 -11.36 8.03
C ILE A 163 -12.49 -10.74 7.78
N ASP A 164 -13.57 -11.50 8.00
CA ASP A 164 -14.94 -11.04 7.72
C ASP A 164 -15.36 -9.84 8.58
N GLN A 165 -14.99 -9.83 9.85
CA GLN A 165 -15.27 -8.77 10.81
C GLN A 165 -13.97 -8.24 11.44
N PRO A 166 -13.16 -7.44 10.72
CA PRO A 166 -11.90 -6.95 11.25
C PRO A 166 -12.13 -5.99 12.42
N THR A 167 -11.25 -6.04 13.40
CA THR A 167 -11.19 -5.07 14.48
C THR A 167 -10.52 -3.78 13.99
N ILE A 168 -11.13 -2.63 14.28
CA ILE A 168 -10.67 -1.29 13.87
C ILE A 168 -10.28 -0.52 15.11
N GLY A 169 -9.00 -0.14 15.21
CA GLY A 169 -8.46 0.70 16.27
C GLY A 169 -8.09 2.09 15.75
N LEU A 170 -8.37 3.12 16.55
CA LEU A 170 -7.95 4.49 16.27
C LEU A 170 -6.66 4.78 17.06
N LEU A 171 -5.59 5.14 16.35
CA LEU A 171 -4.30 5.41 16.99
C LEU A 171 -4.37 6.66 17.87
N ASN A 172 -3.90 6.52 19.11
CA ASN A 172 -3.92 7.55 20.13
C ASN A 172 -2.65 7.49 21.00
N VAL A 173 -2.49 8.43 21.89
CA VAL A 173 -1.41 8.52 22.89
C VAL A 173 -1.72 7.80 24.21
N GLY A 174 -2.86 7.14 24.32
CA GLY A 174 -3.35 6.38 25.46
C GLY A 174 -4.74 5.82 25.19
N GLU A 175 -5.15 4.82 25.97
CA GLU A 175 -6.43 4.12 25.78
C GLU A 175 -7.63 4.83 26.43
N GLU A 176 -7.38 5.80 27.35
CA GLU A 176 -8.41 6.47 28.08
C GLU A 176 -9.15 7.50 27.20
N GLU A 177 -10.46 7.63 27.43
CA GLU A 177 -11.39 8.45 26.65
C GLU A 177 -11.00 9.93 26.51
N GLN A 178 -10.34 10.48 27.54
CA GLN A 178 -9.92 11.88 27.57
C GLN A 178 -8.57 12.14 26.88
N LYS A 179 -7.85 11.09 26.49
CA LYS A 179 -6.55 11.22 25.83
C LYS A 179 -6.68 11.60 24.35
N GLY A 180 -5.61 12.16 23.82
CA GLY A 180 -5.51 12.56 22.43
C GLY A 180 -6.00 13.98 22.17
N ASN A 181 -5.89 14.38 20.91
CA ASN A 181 -6.35 15.67 20.41
C ASN A 181 -7.85 15.63 20.02
N ASP A 182 -8.40 16.80 19.67
CA ASP A 182 -9.81 16.91 19.29
C ASP A 182 -10.16 16.05 18.06
N LEU A 183 -9.26 15.97 17.09
CA LEU A 183 -9.46 15.11 15.93
C LEU A 183 -9.74 13.67 16.33
N VAL A 184 -8.89 13.09 17.18
CA VAL A 184 -8.98 11.68 17.61
C VAL A 184 -10.23 11.45 18.45
N ARG A 185 -10.53 12.33 19.45
CA ARG A 185 -11.70 12.20 20.30
C ARG A 185 -13.02 12.31 19.52
N ASN A 186 -13.12 13.28 18.61
CA ASN A 186 -14.31 13.47 17.78
C ASN A 186 -14.49 12.30 16.81
N THR A 187 -13.39 11.78 16.23
CA THR A 187 -13.44 10.58 15.38
C THR A 187 -13.93 9.36 16.15
N ALA A 188 -13.45 9.14 17.37
CA ALA A 188 -13.90 8.01 18.18
C ALA A 188 -15.42 8.08 18.47
N THR A 189 -15.94 9.29 18.71
CA THR A 189 -17.38 9.51 18.90
C THR A 189 -18.15 9.16 17.62
N LEU A 190 -17.69 9.59 16.45
CA LEU A 190 -18.31 9.23 15.17
C LEU A 190 -18.29 7.72 14.93
N LEU A 191 -17.14 7.07 15.13
CA LEU A 191 -17.01 5.62 14.92
C LEU A 191 -17.93 4.79 15.81
N ARG A 192 -18.10 5.19 17.08
CA ARG A 192 -19.04 4.52 18.00
C ARG A 192 -20.49 4.65 17.57
N ASN A 193 -20.84 5.80 17.01
CA ASN A 193 -22.20 6.10 16.55
C ASN A 193 -22.50 5.61 15.13
N THR A 194 -21.53 4.93 14.48
CA THR A 194 -21.67 4.43 13.12
C THR A 194 -21.98 2.93 13.14
N PRO A 195 -23.24 2.50 12.94
CA PRO A 195 -23.69 1.12 13.19
C PRO A 195 -23.22 0.12 12.13
N LYS A 196 -22.89 0.58 10.91
CA LYS A 196 -22.56 -0.28 9.76
C LYS A 196 -21.11 -0.14 9.29
N LEU A 197 -20.18 -0.09 10.22
CA LEU A 197 -18.77 -0.18 9.86
C LEU A 197 -18.47 -1.58 9.27
N PRO A 198 -17.59 -1.69 8.25
CA PRO A 198 -17.12 -2.97 7.74
C PRO A 198 -16.09 -3.59 8.70
N GLY A 199 -16.48 -3.81 9.96
CA GLY A 199 -15.68 -4.29 11.06
C GLY A 199 -16.15 -3.75 12.40
N GLN A 200 -15.47 -4.13 13.48
CA GLN A 200 -15.77 -3.71 14.84
C GLN A 200 -14.82 -2.62 15.31
N PHE A 201 -15.32 -1.44 15.65
CA PHE A 201 -14.52 -0.43 16.31
C PHE A 201 -14.22 -0.85 17.76
N ILE A 202 -12.94 -1.00 18.11
CA ILE A 202 -12.50 -1.45 19.44
C ILE A 202 -11.99 -0.31 20.34
N GLY A 203 -12.11 0.94 19.89
CA GLY A 203 -11.62 2.11 20.64
C GLY A 203 -10.21 2.52 20.28
N PHE A 204 -9.47 3.06 21.23
CA PHE A 204 -8.12 3.53 21.04
C PHE A 204 -7.08 2.42 21.11
N ILE A 205 -6.02 2.58 20.32
CA ILE A 205 -4.81 1.75 20.35
C ILE A 205 -3.59 2.67 20.47
N GLU A 206 -2.53 2.19 21.08
CA GLU A 206 -1.25 2.90 21.17
C GLU A 206 -0.26 2.44 20.09
N GLY A 207 0.83 3.17 19.91
CA GLY A 207 1.81 2.88 18.88
C GLY A 207 2.44 1.48 18.97
N ASP A 208 2.65 0.96 20.16
CA ASP A 208 3.19 -0.39 20.39
C ASP A 208 2.14 -1.50 20.16
N ASP A 209 0.85 -1.20 20.28
CA ASP A 209 -0.24 -2.12 19.98
C ASP A 209 -0.29 -2.52 18.49
N ILE A 210 0.21 -1.65 17.60
CA ILE A 210 0.30 -1.97 16.17
C ILE A 210 1.17 -3.21 15.96
N SER A 211 2.36 -3.23 16.56
CA SER A 211 3.27 -4.38 16.43
C SER A 211 2.77 -5.62 17.15
N LYS A 212 1.97 -5.47 18.21
CA LYS A 212 1.29 -6.57 18.90
C LYS A 212 0.15 -7.18 18.09
N GLY A 213 -0.41 -6.44 17.13
CA GLY A 213 -1.61 -6.83 16.39
C GLY A 213 -2.86 -6.80 17.27
N LYS A 214 -3.06 -5.72 18.06
CA LYS A 214 -4.23 -5.50 18.90
C LYS A 214 -5.47 -5.23 18.05
N ALA A 215 -5.31 -4.52 16.94
CA ALA A 215 -6.33 -4.27 15.93
C ALA A 215 -5.90 -4.84 14.57
N ASP A 216 -6.86 -5.29 13.78
CA ASP A 216 -6.63 -5.72 12.38
C ASP A 216 -6.45 -4.51 11.47
N VAL A 217 -7.03 -3.36 11.84
CA VAL A 217 -6.93 -2.09 11.14
C VAL A 217 -6.55 -0.99 12.13
N ALA A 218 -5.43 -0.32 11.90
CA ALA A 218 -4.97 0.85 12.65
C ALA A 218 -5.21 2.12 11.81
N VAL A 219 -6.12 2.97 12.28
CA VAL A 219 -6.51 4.23 11.60
C VAL A 219 -5.80 5.41 12.25
N MET A 220 -5.25 6.30 11.43
CA MET A 220 -4.57 7.52 11.86
C MET A 220 -4.53 8.56 10.73
N ASP A 221 -4.16 9.80 11.03
CA ASP A 221 -3.84 10.79 10.01
C ASP A 221 -2.49 10.48 9.35
N GLY A 222 -2.27 11.06 8.15
CA GLY A 222 -1.09 10.75 7.35
C GLY A 222 0.22 11.28 7.94
N PHE A 223 0.20 12.33 8.77
CA PHE A 223 1.41 12.78 9.45
C PHE A 223 1.85 11.74 10.48
N THR A 224 0.95 11.34 11.35
CA THR A 224 1.18 10.32 12.39
C THR A 224 1.59 8.99 11.74
N GLY A 225 0.87 8.55 10.70
CA GLY A 225 1.15 7.29 10.02
C GLY A 225 2.48 7.28 9.29
N ASN A 226 2.87 8.38 8.64
CA ASN A 226 4.17 8.45 7.98
C ASN A 226 5.33 8.46 8.98
N VAL A 227 5.20 9.20 10.09
CA VAL A 227 6.20 9.20 11.18
C VAL A 227 6.34 7.80 11.77
N MET A 228 5.21 7.14 12.10
CA MET A 228 5.19 5.77 12.61
C MET A 228 5.89 4.81 11.64
N LEU A 229 5.49 4.81 10.36
CA LEU A 229 6.07 3.92 9.34
C LEU A 229 7.59 4.13 9.20
N LYS A 230 8.04 5.39 9.12
CA LYS A 230 9.47 5.71 9.00
C LYS A 230 10.26 5.33 10.26
N THR A 231 9.65 5.45 11.43
CA THR A 231 10.26 5.01 12.69
C THR A 231 10.39 3.48 12.71
N MET A 232 9.36 2.74 12.33
CA MET A 232 9.41 1.28 12.22
C MET A 232 10.48 0.82 11.23
N GLU A 233 10.52 1.41 10.01
CA GLU A 233 11.55 1.12 9.01
C GLU A 233 12.97 1.41 9.52
N GLY A 234 13.15 2.55 10.18
CA GLY A 234 14.45 2.96 10.77
C GLY A 234 14.88 2.02 11.88
N THR A 235 13.98 1.66 12.78
CA THR A 235 14.24 0.72 13.88
C THR A 235 14.63 -0.67 13.35
N ALA A 236 13.91 -1.18 12.36
CA ALA A 236 14.23 -2.46 11.74
C ALA A 236 15.63 -2.46 11.09
N LYS A 237 15.99 -1.38 10.37
CA LYS A 237 17.34 -1.21 9.79
C LYS A 237 18.41 -1.11 10.87
N PHE A 238 18.15 -0.37 11.94
CA PHE A 238 19.08 -0.24 13.07
C PHE A 238 19.33 -1.60 13.75
N ILE A 239 18.27 -2.35 14.07
CA ILE A 239 18.41 -3.70 14.66
C ILE A 239 19.19 -4.63 13.73
N ALA A 240 18.86 -4.63 12.42
CA ALA A 240 19.58 -5.44 11.43
C ALA A 240 21.08 -5.06 11.34
N HIS A 241 21.41 -3.77 11.45
CA HIS A 241 22.79 -3.28 11.47
C HIS A 241 23.54 -3.79 12.71
N VAL A 242 22.99 -3.61 13.91
CA VAL A 242 23.58 -4.04 15.18
C VAL A 242 23.79 -5.57 15.19
N LEU A 243 22.81 -6.34 14.74
CA LEU A 243 22.93 -7.79 14.64
C LEU A 243 24.03 -8.22 13.67
N ARG A 244 24.18 -7.53 12.53
CA ARG A 244 25.23 -7.80 11.55
C ARG A 244 26.61 -7.47 12.14
N GLU A 245 26.75 -6.33 12.79
CA GLU A 245 27.99 -5.92 13.45
C GLU A 245 28.41 -6.94 14.52
N ALA A 246 27.51 -7.31 15.43
CA ALA A 246 27.75 -8.33 16.44
C ALA A 246 28.15 -9.68 15.82
N ALA A 247 27.45 -10.13 14.78
CA ALA A 247 27.70 -11.39 14.09
C ALA A 247 29.05 -11.41 13.35
N THR A 248 29.56 -10.26 12.93
CA THR A 248 30.84 -10.16 12.18
C THR A 248 32.04 -9.70 13.01
N SER A 249 31.87 -9.36 14.30
CA SER A 249 32.86 -8.75 15.16
C SER A 249 34.08 -9.67 15.47
N SER A 250 33.91 -11.00 15.40
CA SER A 250 35.00 -11.95 15.61
C SER A 250 34.85 -13.19 14.71
N TRP A 251 35.94 -13.96 14.53
CA TRP A 251 35.91 -15.21 13.78
C TRP A 251 35.02 -16.29 14.47
N ILE A 252 35.00 -16.29 15.80
CA ILE A 252 34.13 -17.18 16.59
C ILE A 252 32.64 -16.86 16.31
N ASN A 253 32.28 -15.58 16.29
CA ASN A 253 30.93 -15.15 16.01
C ASN A 253 30.49 -15.50 14.57
N LYS A 254 31.41 -15.43 13.60
CA LYS A 254 31.16 -15.86 12.22
C LYS A 254 30.86 -17.36 12.13
N ILE A 255 31.60 -18.20 12.91
CA ILE A 255 31.32 -19.66 12.97
C ILE A 255 29.97 -19.91 13.66
N SER A 256 29.71 -19.27 14.79
CA SER A 256 28.41 -19.39 15.50
C SER A 256 27.23 -18.99 14.63
N LEU A 257 27.41 -18.00 13.74
CA LEU A 257 26.38 -17.58 12.78
C LEU A 257 25.98 -18.71 11.81
N LEU A 258 26.91 -19.61 11.44
CA LEU A 258 26.60 -20.76 10.58
C LEU A 258 25.56 -21.68 11.22
N PHE A 259 25.64 -21.90 12.53
CA PHE A 259 24.66 -22.71 13.27
C PHE A 259 23.33 -21.98 13.47
N ALA A 260 23.36 -20.65 13.56
CA ALA A 260 22.16 -19.82 13.72
C ALA A 260 21.45 -19.50 12.39
N ILE A 261 22.05 -19.80 11.22
CA ILE A 261 21.60 -19.34 9.91
C ILE A 261 20.16 -19.76 9.58
N VAL A 262 19.75 -20.95 10.00
CA VAL A 262 18.39 -21.49 9.79
C VAL A 262 17.37 -20.66 10.59
N THR A 263 17.66 -20.36 11.85
CA THR A 263 16.81 -19.53 12.71
C THR A 263 16.73 -18.10 12.20
N LEU A 264 17.87 -17.52 11.83
CA LEU A 264 17.93 -16.16 11.29
C LEU A 264 17.19 -16.02 9.94
N ARG A 265 17.24 -17.06 9.11
CA ARG A 265 16.41 -17.10 7.86
C ARG A 265 14.92 -17.05 8.19
N LYS A 266 14.42 -17.84 9.16
CA LYS A 266 13.02 -17.79 9.58
C LYS A 266 12.61 -16.42 10.09
N VAL A 267 13.46 -15.77 10.89
CA VAL A 267 13.22 -14.40 11.37
C VAL A 267 13.17 -13.43 10.19
N ARG A 268 14.18 -13.46 9.32
CA ARG A 268 14.23 -12.61 8.12
C ARG A 268 12.99 -12.79 7.25
N ASP A 269 12.58 -14.03 6.97
CA ASP A 269 11.45 -14.31 6.08
C ASP A 269 10.13 -13.83 6.70
N ARG A 270 10.01 -13.75 8.04
CA ARG A 270 8.83 -13.23 8.71
C ARG A 270 8.72 -11.70 8.66
N ILE A 271 9.85 -11.00 8.61
CA ILE A 271 9.91 -9.52 8.63
C ILE A 271 10.41 -8.94 7.30
N ASP A 272 10.48 -9.75 6.25
CA ASP A 272 10.98 -9.31 4.94
C ASP A 272 10.07 -8.22 4.36
N PRO A 273 10.54 -6.97 4.20
CA PRO A 273 9.72 -5.87 3.72
C PRO A 273 9.22 -6.09 2.28
N ARG A 274 9.84 -7.01 1.52
CA ARG A 274 9.41 -7.36 0.16
C ARG A 274 8.07 -8.06 0.12
N ASP A 275 7.73 -8.82 1.16
CA ASP A 275 6.46 -9.55 1.26
C ASP A 275 5.29 -8.63 1.68
N TYR A 276 5.59 -7.42 2.14
CA TYR A 276 4.65 -6.37 2.52
C TYR A 276 4.65 -5.20 1.54
N ASN A 277 5.38 -5.34 0.41
CA ASN A 277 5.45 -4.30 -0.60
C ASN A 277 4.15 -4.24 -1.41
N GLY A 278 3.68 -3.03 -1.67
CA GLY A 278 2.42 -2.77 -2.34
C GLY A 278 1.48 -1.95 -1.48
N ALA A 279 1.86 -0.70 -1.20
CA ALA A 279 0.95 0.25 -0.56
C ALA A 279 -0.17 0.62 -1.53
N MET A 280 -1.41 0.54 -1.09
CA MET A 280 -2.58 0.86 -1.89
C MET A 280 -3.04 2.29 -1.66
N PHE A 281 -3.38 3.01 -2.72
CA PHE A 281 -4.15 4.25 -2.62
C PHE A 281 -5.64 3.91 -2.53
N LEU A 282 -6.12 3.70 -1.32
CA LEU A 282 -7.52 3.39 -1.04
C LEU A 282 -8.40 4.61 -1.32
N GLY A 283 -9.60 4.38 -1.84
CA GLY A 283 -10.57 5.44 -2.11
C GLY A 283 -10.46 6.12 -3.47
N LEU A 284 -9.49 5.73 -4.32
CA LEU A 284 -9.49 6.10 -5.73
C LEU A 284 -10.50 5.25 -6.52
N GLY A 285 -11.11 5.82 -7.57
CA GLY A 285 -12.05 5.14 -8.45
C GLY A 285 -11.46 4.00 -9.31
N GLY A 286 -10.17 3.72 -9.16
CA GLY A 286 -9.48 2.58 -9.77
C GLY A 286 -8.40 2.02 -8.85
N VAL A 287 -8.09 0.73 -8.96
CA VAL A 287 -7.06 0.07 -8.15
C VAL A 287 -5.68 0.60 -8.52
N CYS A 288 -5.04 1.29 -7.57
CA CYS A 288 -3.74 1.95 -7.75
C CYS A 288 -2.78 1.54 -6.63
N VAL A 289 -1.77 0.75 -6.98
CA VAL A 289 -0.80 0.19 -6.02
C VAL A 289 0.58 0.81 -6.23
N LYS A 290 1.15 1.29 -5.14
CA LYS A 290 2.50 1.83 -5.06
C LYS A 290 3.47 0.75 -4.61
N SER A 291 4.40 0.38 -5.45
CA SER A 291 5.58 -0.39 -5.07
C SER A 291 6.69 0.52 -4.57
N HIS A 292 7.50 0.08 -3.62
CA HIS A 292 8.68 0.83 -3.18
C HIS A 292 9.66 1.02 -4.34
N GLY A 293 10.22 2.24 -4.50
CA GLY A 293 11.08 2.59 -5.63
C GLY A 293 12.36 1.73 -5.74
N GLY A 294 12.99 1.44 -4.61
CA GLY A 294 14.22 0.63 -4.53
C GLY A 294 13.96 -0.87 -4.35
N THR A 295 12.75 -1.38 -4.63
CA THR A 295 12.45 -2.80 -4.45
C THR A 295 13.04 -3.65 -5.59
N ASP A 296 13.35 -4.90 -5.26
CA ASP A 296 13.72 -5.93 -6.23
C ASP A 296 12.49 -6.57 -6.91
N ALA A 297 12.74 -7.54 -7.78
CA ALA A 297 11.71 -8.28 -8.50
C ALA A 297 10.69 -8.97 -7.57
N ARG A 298 11.13 -9.53 -6.43
CA ARG A 298 10.24 -10.19 -5.45
C ARG A 298 9.26 -9.20 -4.84
N GLY A 299 9.76 -8.04 -4.40
CA GLY A 299 8.88 -7.03 -3.85
C GLY A 299 7.93 -6.45 -4.91
N PHE A 300 8.38 -6.24 -6.16
CA PHE A 300 7.49 -5.79 -7.21
C PHE A 300 6.40 -6.82 -7.53
N ALA A 301 6.73 -8.12 -7.50
CA ALA A 301 5.76 -9.21 -7.64
C ALA A 301 4.70 -9.16 -6.52
N SER A 302 5.10 -8.89 -5.28
CA SER A 302 4.15 -8.74 -4.16
C SER A 302 3.14 -7.62 -4.42
N ALA A 303 3.60 -6.47 -4.94
CA ALA A 303 2.70 -5.36 -5.31
C ALA A 303 1.72 -5.74 -6.44
N ILE A 304 2.17 -6.51 -7.43
CA ILE A 304 1.29 -7.03 -8.50
C ILE A 304 0.21 -7.96 -7.91
N LEU A 305 0.59 -8.85 -7.00
CA LEU A 305 -0.35 -9.79 -6.38
C LEU A 305 -1.37 -9.08 -5.49
N VAL A 306 -0.97 -8.02 -4.78
CA VAL A 306 -1.89 -7.15 -4.03
C VAL A 306 -2.91 -6.51 -4.98
N ALA A 307 -2.46 -5.94 -6.08
CA ALA A 307 -3.35 -5.31 -7.07
C ALA A 307 -4.34 -6.31 -7.65
N ALA A 308 -3.88 -7.49 -8.06
CA ALA A 308 -4.73 -8.55 -8.60
C ALA A 308 -5.77 -9.05 -7.59
N ASN A 309 -5.36 -9.20 -6.31
CA ASN A 309 -6.27 -9.60 -5.23
C ASN A 309 -7.41 -8.59 -5.07
N LEU A 310 -7.11 -7.28 -5.08
CA LEU A 310 -8.10 -6.23 -4.94
C LEU A 310 -9.10 -6.19 -6.11
N VAL A 311 -8.62 -6.41 -7.33
CA VAL A 311 -9.48 -6.54 -8.51
C VAL A 311 -10.41 -7.76 -8.37
N THR A 312 -9.85 -8.92 -8.00
CA THR A 312 -10.61 -10.17 -7.85
C THR A 312 -11.71 -10.04 -6.79
N HIS A 313 -11.43 -9.37 -5.67
CA HIS A 313 -12.40 -9.16 -4.59
C HIS A 313 -13.31 -7.93 -4.81
N LYS A 314 -13.27 -7.31 -6.00
CA LYS A 314 -14.12 -6.15 -6.35
C LYS A 314 -14.07 -5.04 -5.28
N PHE A 315 -12.84 -4.74 -4.82
CA PHE A 315 -12.61 -3.83 -3.70
C PHE A 315 -13.36 -2.51 -3.85
N ASN A 316 -13.23 -1.82 -4.98
CA ASN A 316 -13.85 -0.52 -5.20
C ASN A 316 -15.38 -0.57 -5.17
N GLU A 317 -16.01 -1.62 -5.73
CA GLU A 317 -17.46 -1.82 -5.68
C GLU A 317 -17.93 -2.05 -4.23
N THR A 318 -17.15 -2.80 -3.45
CA THR A 318 -17.48 -3.08 -2.04
C THR A 318 -17.36 -1.82 -1.20
N VAL A 319 -16.33 -0.99 -1.40
CA VAL A 319 -16.20 0.32 -0.73
C VAL A 319 -17.38 1.21 -1.09
N ALA A 320 -17.72 1.34 -2.37
CA ALA A 320 -18.83 2.19 -2.81
C ALA A 320 -20.17 1.78 -2.16
N ARG A 321 -20.44 0.48 -2.05
CA ARG A 321 -21.66 -0.03 -1.36
C ARG A 321 -21.65 0.30 0.14
N ASN A 322 -20.53 0.13 0.83
CA ASN A 322 -20.43 0.47 2.25
C ASN A 322 -20.63 1.97 2.48
N MET A 323 -20.01 2.83 1.67
CA MET A 323 -20.17 4.28 1.77
C MET A 323 -21.61 4.73 1.49
N GLN A 324 -22.28 4.13 0.50
CA GLN A 324 -23.68 4.42 0.22
C GLN A 324 -24.59 4.04 1.39
N ALA A 325 -24.35 2.89 2.03
CA ALA A 325 -25.12 2.44 3.19
C ALA A 325 -24.98 3.40 4.39
N LEU A 326 -23.77 3.97 4.59
CA LEU A 326 -23.53 4.98 5.64
C LEU A 326 -24.24 6.30 5.37
N ASN A 327 -24.15 6.83 4.13
CA ASN A 327 -24.80 8.10 3.77
C ASN A 327 -26.31 8.04 3.88
N THR A 328 -26.94 6.93 3.52
CA THR A 328 -28.40 6.76 3.60
C THR A 328 -28.92 6.81 5.05
N GLU A 329 -28.10 6.46 6.02
CA GLU A 329 -28.47 6.53 7.45
C GLU A 329 -28.27 7.92 8.05
N GLN A 330 -27.27 8.66 7.60
CA GLN A 330 -27.05 10.05 8.01
C GLN A 330 -28.20 10.96 7.53
N ASP A 331 -28.77 10.69 6.35
CA ASP A 331 -29.91 11.42 5.82
C ASP A 331 -31.26 11.03 6.49
N ALA A 332 -31.30 9.91 7.23
CA ALA A 332 -32.50 9.39 7.89
C ALA A 332 -32.56 9.69 9.42
N SER A 333 -31.49 10.22 9.99
CA SER A 333 -31.34 10.58 11.41
C SER A 333 -31.38 12.09 11.62
#